data_d86f3040af006155a4d800cb12a937d1
#
_entry.id   d86f3040af006155a4d800cb12a937d1
#
_cell.length_a   1.000
_cell.length_b   1.000
_cell.length_c   1.000
_cell.angle_alpha   90.00
_cell.angle_beta   90.00
_cell.angle_gamma   90.00
#
_symmetry.space_group_name_H-M   'P 1'
#
loop_
_entity.id
_entity.type
_entity.pdbx_description
1 polymer ?
#
loop_
_entity_poly.entity_id
_entity_poly.type
_entity_poly.pdbx_seq_one_letter_code
_entity_poly.pdbx_strand_id
1 'polypeptide(L)'
;NFIPLAEIKPGMKGECYTVFKGEKIESFPVEIVGVVEGSGAVRNFILVKFLGGSEGPCISAGMSGSPVFIENRLAGAVGYGFQNADPRYGLVTPIEDMLKLWDEPANLSREVYYFQSGGLAGFKGVVFGEENTGDLFLQARPVATPLLLSDPNPRAFRLLSSGLPGNLVPVASGSQARVKRKNGGERNFQPGSSFSVLLADGDYQVAALGTFTWIEKRRFLGFGHPFLNRGIVEYGAGGAYIHDVI
;
A
#
# COMPACT_ATOMS: atom_id res chain seq x y z
N ASN A 1 -7.95 -18.29 -0.83
CA ASN A 1 -7.09 -19.06 -1.72
C ASN A 1 -5.87 -18.20 -2.04
N PHE A 2 -4.66 -18.62 -1.61
CA PHE A 2 -3.41 -17.87 -1.75
C PHE A 2 -2.50 -18.60 -2.73
N ILE A 3 -1.64 -17.85 -3.45
CA ILE A 3 -0.58 -18.43 -4.26
C ILE A 3 0.73 -18.37 -3.45
N PRO A 4 1.42 -19.51 -3.26
CA PRO A 4 2.73 -19.53 -2.64
C PRO A 4 3.76 -18.73 -3.44
N LEU A 5 4.64 -18.00 -2.76
CA LEU A 5 5.69 -17.22 -3.42
C LEU A 5 6.57 -18.09 -4.35
N ALA A 6 6.82 -19.34 -3.96
CA ALA A 6 7.62 -20.30 -4.75
C ALA A 6 7.01 -20.64 -6.12
N GLU A 7 5.68 -20.45 -6.29
CA GLU A 7 5.00 -20.66 -7.58
C GLU A 7 5.05 -19.40 -8.48
N ILE A 8 5.37 -18.24 -7.92
CA ILE A 8 5.39 -16.98 -8.66
C ILE A 8 6.62 -16.89 -9.56
N LYS A 9 6.38 -16.63 -10.85
CA LYS A 9 7.42 -16.56 -11.88
C LYS A 9 7.28 -15.30 -12.72
N PRO A 10 8.41 -14.75 -13.23
CA PRO A 10 8.39 -13.67 -14.21
C PRO A 10 7.53 -14.00 -15.42
N GLY A 11 6.82 -13.02 -15.94
CA GLY A 11 5.91 -13.15 -17.08
C GLY A 11 4.49 -13.61 -16.71
N MET A 12 4.24 -14.07 -15.47
CA MET A 12 2.88 -14.35 -15.02
C MET A 12 2.06 -13.07 -15.02
N LYS A 13 0.80 -13.21 -15.42
CA LYS A 13 -0.17 -12.10 -15.44
C LYS A 13 -1.19 -12.26 -14.33
N GLY A 14 -1.66 -11.15 -13.81
CA GLY A 14 -2.64 -11.08 -12.76
C GLY A 14 -3.45 -9.80 -12.81
N GLU A 15 -4.21 -9.56 -11.78
CA GLU A 15 -5.04 -8.38 -11.61
C GLU A 15 -4.82 -7.74 -10.23
N CYS A 16 -4.74 -6.41 -10.20
CA CYS A 16 -4.74 -5.62 -8.99
C CYS A 16 -6.10 -4.94 -8.83
N TYR A 17 -6.61 -4.89 -7.61
CA TYR A 17 -7.90 -4.32 -7.30
C TYR A 17 -7.77 -3.11 -6.37
N THR A 18 -8.41 -1.99 -6.72
CA THR A 18 -8.43 -0.77 -5.90
C THR A 18 -9.64 0.09 -6.22
N VAL A 19 -9.80 1.18 -5.48
CA VAL A 19 -10.83 2.19 -5.74
C VAL A 19 -10.15 3.47 -6.22
N PHE A 20 -10.44 3.90 -7.45
CA PHE A 20 -9.98 5.18 -7.98
C PHE A 20 -11.00 6.30 -7.74
N LYS A 21 -12.28 5.97 -7.73
CA LYS A 21 -13.35 6.95 -7.52
C LYS A 21 -14.57 6.34 -6.84
N GLY A 22 -15.13 7.06 -5.88
CA GLY A 22 -16.29 6.60 -5.12
C GLY A 22 -15.97 5.48 -4.15
N GLU A 23 -16.71 4.40 -4.27
CA GLU A 23 -16.53 3.15 -3.51
C GLU A 23 -16.43 1.94 -4.46
N LYS A 24 -16.44 2.17 -5.78
CA LYS A 24 -16.38 1.11 -6.79
C LYS A 24 -14.97 0.57 -6.90
N ILE A 25 -14.81 -0.73 -6.65
CA ILE A 25 -13.55 -1.43 -6.89
C ILE A 25 -13.40 -1.63 -8.40
N GLU A 26 -12.23 -1.29 -8.90
CA GLU A 26 -11.81 -1.50 -10.28
C GLU A 26 -10.59 -2.43 -10.30
N SER A 27 -10.50 -3.25 -11.34
CA SER A 27 -9.33 -4.10 -11.58
C SER A 27 -8.53 -3.60 -12.76
N PHE A 28 -7.24 -3.82 -12.71
CA PHE A 28 -6.34 -3.57 -13.82
C PHE A 28 -5.24 -4.61 -13.87
N PRO A 29 -4.80 -4.95 -15.10
CA PRO A 29 -3.87 -6.03 -15.30
C PRO A 29 -2.46 -5.67 -14.80
N VAL A 30 -1.79 -6.65 -14.24
CA VAL A 30 -0.39 -6.59 -13.81
C VAL A 30 0.39 -7.76 -14.40
N GLU A 31 1.69 -7.56 -14.55
CA GLU A 31 2.64 -8.60 -14.94
C GLU A 31 3.73 -8.73 -13.89
N ILE A 32 4.07 -9.95 -13.55
CA ILE A 32 5.18 -10.24 -12.64
C ILE A 32 6.48 -10.04 -13.42
N VAL A 33 7.33 -9.16 -12.92
CA VAL A 33 8.64 -8.84 -13.51
C VAL A 33 9.74 -9.66 -12.85
N GLY A 34 9.60 -9.95 -11.57
CA GLY A 34 10.57 -10.73 -10.82
C GLY A 34 10.25 -10.83 -9.33
N VAL A 35 11.12 -11.50 -8.62
CA VAL A 35 11.12 -11.58 -7.16
C VAL A 35 12.45 -11.08 -6.65
N VAL A 36 12.42 -10.24 -5.63
CA VAL A 36 13.62 -9.79 -4.90
C VAL A 36 13.64 -10.44 -3.53
N GLU A 37 14.80 -10.83 -3.05
CA GLU A 37 15.02 -11.43 -1.75
C GLU A 37 16.05 -10.64 -0.95
N GLY A 38 15.80 -10.52 0.34
CA GLY A 38 16.68 -9.91 1.33
C GLY A 38 16.65 -10.66 2.65
N SER A 39 17.26 -10.08 3.68
CA SER A 39 17.43 -10.71 4.99
C SER A 39 16.48 -10.20 6.07
N GLY A 40 15.54 -9.32 5.73
CA GLY A 40 14.64 -8.68 6.67
C GLY A 40 13.44 -9.47 7.18
N ALA A 41 12.61 -8.79 7.95
CA ALA A 41 11.36 -9.33 8.45
C ALA A 41 10.39 -9.70 7.32
N VAL A 42 10.34 -8.87 6.27
CA VAL A 42 9.78 -9.24 4.97
C VAL A 42 10.95 -9.71 4.11
N ARG A 43 11.05 -11.01 3.91
CA ARG A 43 12.19 -11.60 3.19
C ARG A 43 12.15 -11.37 1.69
N ASN A 44 10.97 -11.25 1.14
CA ASN A 44 10.80 -11.21 -0.30
C ASN A 44 9.81 -10.12 -0.70
N PHE A 45 10.00 -9.60 -1.90
CA PHE A 45 9.00 -8.78 -2.57
C PHE A 45 8.80 -9.25 -4.00
N ILE A 46 7.58 -9.11 -4.49
CA ILE A 46 7.24 -9.41 -5.87
C ILE A 46 7.29 -8.08 -6.64
N LEU A 47 8.18 -8.00 -7.65
CA LEU A 47 8.22 -6.87 -8.55
C LEU A 47 7.15 -7.04 -9.62
N VAL A 48 6.27 -6.05 -9.72
CA VAL A 48 5.17 -6.04 -10.69
C VAL A 48 5.25 -4.83 -11.60
N LYS A 49 4.68 -4.97 -12.79
CA LYS A 49 4.41 -3.88 -13.73
C LYS A 49 2.92 -3.78 -13.96
N PHE A 50 2.36 -2.58 -13.75
CA PHE A 50 0.97 -2.26 -14.09
C PHE A 50 0.86 -2.08 -15.61
N LEU A 51 -0.12 -2.75 -16.22
CA LEU A 51 -0.35 -2.74 -17.66
C LEU A 51 -1.53 -1.80 -17.98
N GLY A 52 -1.44 -1.04 -19.05
CA GLY A 52 -2.49 -0.09 -19.44
C GLY A 52 -2.00 1.04 -20.35
N GLY A 53 -0.78 0.92 -20.88
CA GLY A 53 -0.18 1.92 -21.77
C GLY A 53 0.34 3.16 -21.04
N SER A 54 0.60 4.25 -21.77
CA SER A 54 1.14 5.51 -21.22
C SER A 54 0.14 6.27 -20.34
N GLU A 55 -1.15 6.04 -20.53
CA GLU A 55 -2.25 6.62 -19.75
C GLU A 55 -2.85 5.59 -18.76
N GLY A 56 -2.21 4.43 -18.62
CA GLY A 56 -2.65 3.36 -17.72
C GLY A 56 -2.44 3.68 -16.25
N PRO A 57 -3.00 2.83 -15.37
CA PRO A 57 -2.85 3.01 -13.95
C PRO A 57 -1.39 2.95 -13.53
N CYS A 58 -1.00 3.89 -12.69
CA CYS A 58 0.28 3.90 -12.00
C CYS A 58 0.04 3.81 -10.49
N ILE A 59 1.09 3.50 -9.74
CA ILE A 59 1.00 3.46 -8.29
C ILE A 59 0.78 4.86 -7.76
N SER A 60 -0.34 5.04 -7.05
CA SER A 60 -0.79 6.32 -6.53
C SER A 60 -0.98 6.27 -5.02
N ALA A 61 -1.02 7.43 -4.38
CA ALA A 61 -1.28 7.56 -2.95
C ALA A 61 -2.61 6.88 -2.56
N GLY A 62 -2.61 6.14 -1.45
CA GLY A 62 -3.78 5.40 -0.97
C GLY A 62 -3.94 3.98 -1.53
N MET A 63 -3.20 3.61 -2.57
CA MET A 63 -3.22 2.24 -3.12
C MET A 63 -2.49 1.21 -2.24
N SER A 64 -1.81 1.65 -1.18
CA SER A 64 -1.17 0.73 -0.25
C SER A 64 -2.19 -0.26 0.32
N GLY A 65 -1.93 -1.55 0.17
CA GLY A 65 -2.84 -2.64 0.52
C GLY A 65 -3.66 -3.20 -0.66
N SER A 66 -3.64 -2.58 -1.84
CA SER A 66 -4.36 -3.08 -3.02
C SER A 66 -3.94 -4.52 -3.32
N PRO A 67 -4.87 -5.49 -3.29
CA PRO A 67 -4.56 -6.90 -3.49
C PRO A 67 -4.20 -7.19 -4.94
N VAL A 68 -3.20 -8.03 -5.12
CA VAL A 68 -2.78 -8.56 -6.41
C VAL A 68 -3.09 -10.05 -6.47
N PHE A 69 -3.89 -10.44 -7.44
CA PHE A 69 -4.28 -11.82 -7.70
C PHE A 69 -3.59 -12.35 -8.95
N ILE A 70 -3.10 -13.57 -8.87
CA ILE A 70 -2.54 -14.35 -9.98
C ILE A 70 -3.34 -15.64 -10.06
N GLU A 71 -3.90 -15.95 -11.21
CA GLU A 71 -4.75 -17.15 -11.39
C GLU A 71 -5.88 -17.26 -10.34
N ASN A 72 -6.53 -16.14 -10.01
CA ASN A 72 -7.57 -16.03 -8.98
C ASN A 72 -7.09 -16.39 -7.55
N ARG A 73 -5.79 -16.43 -7.29
CA ARG A 73 -5.18 -16.65 -5.98
C ARG A 73 -4.47 -15.38 -5.54
N LEU A 74 -4.68 -14.95 -4.29
CA LEU A 74 -4.05 -13.75 -3.75
C LEU A 74 -2.55 -13.96 -3.58
N ALA A 75 -1.76 -13.12 -4.26
CA ALA A 75 -0.30 -13.12 -4.19
C ALA A 75 0.24 -12.20 -3.08
N GLY A 76 -0.42 -11.08 -2.86
CA GLY A 76 0.01 -10.10 -1.88
C GLY A 76 -0.64 -8.74 -2.09
N ALA A 77 -0.02 -7.71 -1.55
CA ALA A 77 -0.52 -6.34 -1.58
C ALA A 77 0.51 -5.33 -2.09
N VAL A 78 0.07 -4.37 -2.89
CA VAL A 78 0.89 -3.22 -3.30
C VAL A 78 1.35 -2.47 -2.06
N GLY A 79 2.67 -2.32 -1.91
CA GLY A 79 3.25 -1.67 -0.75
C GLY A 79 4.22 -0.54 -1.08
N TYR A 80 4.93 -0.66 -2.21
CA TYR A 80 6.02 0.25 -2.52
C TYR A 80 6.04 0.62 -4.01
N GLY A 81 6.41 1.87 -4.27
CA GLY A 81 6.78 2.38 -5.59
C GLY A 81 8.27 2.69 -5.64
N PHE A 82 8.74 3.21 -6.77
CA PHE A 82 10.13 3.59 -6.96
C PHE A 82 10.29 5.09 -7.15
N GLN A 83 11.35 5.63 -6.57
CA GLN A 83 11.73 7.03 -6.81
C GLN A 83 12.50 7.13 -8.13
N ASN A 84 12.18 8.14 -8.93
CA ASN A 84 12.88 8.43 -10.19
C ASN A 84 12.88 7.26 -11.20
N ALA A 85 11.85 6.39 -11.14
CA ALA A 85 11.65 5.30 -12.07
C ALA A 85 10.24 5.35 -12.68
N ASP A 86 9.97 4.50 -13.65
CA ASP A 86 8.65 4.39 -14.28
C ASP A 86 7.59 4.06 -13.20
N PRO A 87 6.58 4.92 -12.98
CA PRO A 87 5.58 4.76 -11.92
C PRO A 87 4.66 3.53 -12.11
N ARG A 88 4.77 2.84 -13.22
CA ARG A 88 4.06 1.58 -13.47
C ARG A 88 4.71 0.39 -12.76
N TYR A 89 5.92 0.52 -12.25
CA TYR A 89 6.58 -0.54 -11.50
C TYR A 89 6.40 -0.34 -9.99
N GLY A 90 6.22 -1.45 -9.28
CA GLY A 90 6.13 -1.44 -7.83
C GLY A 90 6.39 -2.78 -7.19
N LEU A 91 6.45 -2.76 -5.87
CA LEU A 91 6.63 -3.96 -5.09
C LEU A 91 5.34 -4.34 -4.38
N VAL A 92 5.07 -5.62 -4.44
CA VAL A 92 3.97 -6.29 -3.74
C VAL A 92 4.57 -7.08 -2.59
N THR A 93 4.09 -6.82 -1.38
CA THR A 93 4.43 -7.60 -0.19
C THR A 93 3.68 -8.92 -0.27
N PRO A 94 4.37 -10.08 -0.24
CA PRO A 94 3.73 -11.38 -0.34
C PRO A 94 2.70 -11.62 0.75
N ILE A 95 1.59 -12.26 0.40
CA ILE A 95 0.53 -12.56 1.37
C ILE A 95 1.03 -13.45 2.52
N GLU A 96 1.99 -14.33 2.26
CA GLU A 96 2.59 -15.20 3.28
C GLU A 96 3.28 -14.39 4.38
N ASP A 97 3.96 -13.28 4.02
CA ASP A 97 4.60 -12.40 4.99
C ASP A 97 3.58 -11.52 5.71
N MET A 98 2.53 -11.08 5.04
CA MET A 98 1.44 -10.31 5.66
C MET A 98 0.66 -11.14 6.69
N LEU A 99 0.42 -12.42 6.43
CA LEU A 99 -0.28 -13.31 7.35
C LEU A 99 0.48 -13.54 8.66
N LYS A 100 1.82 -13.49 8.64
CA LYS A 100 2.65 -13.59 9.85
C LYS A 100 2.37 -12.47 10.87
N LEU A 101 1.88 -11.30 10.40
CA LEU A 101 1.51 -10.20 11.29
C LEU A 101 0.36 -10.55 12.25
N TRP A 102 -0.40 -11.58 11.96
CA TRP A 102 -1.45 -12.05 12.89
C TRP A 102 -0.87 -12.79 14.10
N ASP A 103 0.35 -13.29 13.98
CA ASP A 103 1.03 -14.06 15.01
C ASP A 103 2.18 -13.27 15.66
N GLU A 104 2.90 -12.44 14.88
CA GLU A 104 4.03 -11.64 15.35
C GLU A 104 4.06 -10.25 14.69
N PRO A 105 4.29 -9.15 15.44
CA PRO A 105 4.46 -7.82 14.86
C PRO A 105 5.79 -7.73 14.10
N ALA A 106 5.74 -7.35 12.83
CA ALA A 106 6.93 -7.17 12.00
C ALA A 106 7.64 -5.84 12.28
N ASN A 107 8.96 -5.87 12.32
CA ASN A 107 9.80 -4.69 12.36
C ASN A 107 10.67 -4.68 11.09
N LEU A 108 10.52 -3.66 10.22
CA LEU A 108 11.33 -3.53 9.02
C LEU A 108 12.61 -2.75 9.35
N SER A 109 13.75 -3.42 9.18
CA SER A 109 15.07 -2.78 9.17
C SER A 109 15.45 -2.33 7.75
N ARG A 110 16.44 -1.44 7.64
CA ARG A 110 17.03 -1.03 6.35
C ARG A 110 17.69 -2.22 5.67
N GLU A 111 17.29 -2.52 4.43
CA GLU A 111 17.78 -3.71 3.76
C GLU A 111 17.94 -3.54 2.26
N VAL A 112 18.89 -4.28 1.73
CA VAL A 112 19.17 -4.43 0.29
C VAL A 112 18.61 -5.77 -0.15
N TYR A 113 17.85 -5.76 -1.22
CA TYR A 113 17.22 -6.93 -1.81
C TYR A 113 17.76 -7.17 -3.21
N TYR A 114 18.07 -8.40 -3.55
CA TYR A 114 18.61 -8.80 -4.84
C TYR A 114 17.55 -9.54 -5.66
N PHE A 115 17.56 -9.35 -6.97
CA PHE A 115 16.68 -10.12 -7.85
C PHE A 115 17.07 -11.60 -7.82
N GLN A 116 16.11 -12.43 -7.45
CA GLN A 116 16.22 -13.90 -7.48
C GLN A 116 15.81 -14.46 -8.83
N SER A 117 14.80 -13.87 -9.46
CA SER A 117 14.28 -14.25 -10.75
C SER A 117 13.70 -13.04 -11.46
N GLY A 118 13.95 -12.93 -12.77
CA GLY A 118 13.52 -11.76 -13.55
C GLY A 118 14.26 -10.50 -13.15
N GLY A 119 13.54 -9.37 -13.13
CA GLY A 119 14.05 -8.06 -12.76
C GLY A 119 14.04 -7.07 -13.91
N LEU A 120 14.57 -5.88 -13.66
CA LEU A 120 14.69 -4.81 -14.65
C LEU A 120 16.12 -4.75 -15.18
N ALA A 121 16.23 -4.63 -16.50
CA ALA A 121 17.54 -4.53 -17.17
C ALA A 121 18.35 -3.33 -16.62
N GLY A 122 19.62 -3.59 -16.27
CA GLY A 122 20.50 -2.59 -15.68
C GLY A 122 20.50 -2.52 -14.16
N PHE A 123 19.57 -3.19 -13.48
CA PHE A 123 19.50 -3.20 -12.02
C PHE A 123 19.83 -4.57 -11.44
N LYS A 124 20.46 -4.57 -10.26
CA LYS A 124 20.83 -5.78 -9.50
C LYS A 124 19.79 -6.12 -8.41
N GLY A 125 18.99 -5.14 -8.00
CA GLY A 125 18.06 -5.32 -6.91
C GLY A 125 17.36 -4.01 -6.48
N VAL A 126 16.89 -4.02 -5.26
CA VAL A 126 16.11 -2.92 -4.65
C VAL A 126 16.74 -2.56 -3.31
N VAL A 127 16.76 -1.29 -2.98
CA VAL A 127 17.17 -0.75 -1.68
C VAL A 127 16.03 0.04 -1.06
N PHE A 128 15.88 -0.10 0.26
CA PHE A 128 14.93 0.69 1.06
C PHE A 128 15.70 1.73 1.89
N GLY A 129 15.19 2.96 1.94
CA GLY A 129 15.80 4.06 2.68
C GLY A 129 16.43 5.13 1.78
N GLU A 130 17.19 6.04 2.39
CA GLU A 130 17.76 7.23 1.70
C GLU A 130 19.23 7.06 1.27
N GLU A 131 19.85 5.91 1.52
CA GLU A 131 21.24 5.70 1.16
C GLU A 131 21.41 5.56 -0.36
N ASN A 132 22.35 6.32 -0.90
CA ASN A 132 22.76 6.22 -2.30
C ASN A 132 23.62 4.95 -2.46
N THR A 133 23.01 3.85 -2.88
CA THR A 133 23.71 2.60 -3.18
C THR A 133 24.24 2.53 -4.62
N GLY A 134 24.23 3.66 -5.32
CA GLY A 134 24.62 3.77 -6.73
C GLY A 134 23.49 3.41 -7.70
N ASP A 135 23.75 3.65 -8.99
CA ASP A 135 22.75 3.56 -10.08
C ASP A 135 22.28 2.12 -10.40
N LEU A 136 22.85 1.13 -9.71
CA LEU A 136 22.53 -0.30 -9.95
C LEU A 136 21.37 -0.83 -9.11
N PHE A 137 20.81 -0.03 -8.20
CA PHE A 137 19.68 -0.43 -7.35
C PHE A 137 18.50 0.52 -7.52
N LEU A 138 17.30 -0.07 -7.59
CA LEU A 138 16.06 0.68 -7.55
C LEU A 138 15.78 1.14 -6.12
N GLN A 139 15.54 2.42 -5.93
CA GLN A 139 15.18 2.95 -4.62
C GLN A 139 13.67 2.81 -4.39
N ALA A 140 13.30 1.87 -3.52
CA ALA A 140 11.91 1.65 -3.12
C ALA A 140 11.49 2.60 -2.00
N ARG A 141 10.27 3.12 -2.13
CA ARG A 141 9.60 3.91 -1.10
C ARG A 141 8.20 3.36 -0.83
N PRO A 142 7.76 3.35 0.43
CA PRO A 142 6.37 3.03 0.73
C PRO A 142 5.43 3.87 -0.13
N VAL A 143 4.37 3.26 -0.63
CA VAL A 143 3.30 3.98 -1.33
C VAL A 143 2.76 5.04 -0.38
N ALA A 144 2.61 6.26 -0.86
CA ALA A 144 2.15 7.37 -0.05
C ALA A 144 0.78 7.08 0.55
N THR A 145 0.67 7.27 1.87
CA THR A 145 -0.56 7.12 2.63
C THR A 145 -1.17 8.50 2.85
N PRO A 146 -2.28 8.84 2.21
CA PRO A 146 -2.97 10.10 2.46
C PRO A 146 -3.41 10.19 3.92
N LEU A 147 -3.04 11.27 4.58
CA LEU A 147 -3.47 11.62 5.92
C LEU A 147 -4.47 12.76 5.82
N LEU A 148 -5.75 12.42 5.91
CA LEU A 148 -6.85 13.36 5.80
C LEU A 148 -6.98 14.16 7.09
N LEU A 149 -6.95 15.48 6.99
CA LEU A 149 -7.11 16.42 8.10
C LEU A 149 -8.40 17.21 7.89
N SER A 150 -9.34 17.12 8.80
CA SER A 150 -10.57 17.89 8.71
C SER A 150 -10.31 19.36 9.03
N ASP A 151 -10.57 20.23 8.05
CA ASP A 151 -10.55 21.69 8.16
C ASP A 151 -9.34 22.28 8.95
N PRO A 152 -8.09 21.88 8.64
CA PRO A 152 -6.94 22.38 9.37
C PRO A 152 -6.70 23.85 9.04
N ASN A 153 -6.42 24.67 10.06
CA ASN A 153 -5.92 26.01 9.76
C ASN A 153 -4.52 25.91 9.10
N PRO A 154 -4.11 26.88 8.28
CA PRO A 154 -2.87 26.82 7.52
C PRO A 154 -1.59 26.64 8.36
N ARG A 155 -1.58 27.13 9.61
CA ARG A 155 -0.45 26.98 10.52
C ARG A 155 -0.36 25.54 11.06
N ALA A 156 -1.48 24.98 11.50
CA ALA A 156 -1.54 23.60 11.97
C ALA A 156 -1.20 22.61 10.84
N PHE A 157 -1.70 22.85 9.63
CA PHE A 157 -1.36 22.04 8.46
C PHE A 157 0.13 22.02 8.18
N ARG A 158 0.78 23.18 8.15
CA ARG A 158 2.25 23.28 7.93
C ARG A 158 3.04 22.58 9.03
N LEU A 159 2.65 22.78 10.29
CA LEU A 159 3.34 22.17 11.43
C LEU A 159 3.26 20.63 11.38
N LEU A 160 2.07 20.10 11.12
CA LEU A 160 1.88 18.65 10.96
C LEU A 160 2.67 18.13 9.76
N SER A 161 2.61 18.79 8.61
CA SER A 161 3.32 18.38 7.39
C SER A 161 4.84 18.29 7.59
N SER A 162 5.42 19.15 8.41
CA SER A 162 6.87 19.15 8.67
C SER A 162 7.33 18.06 9.64
N GLY A 163 6.43 17.45 10.40
CA GLY A 163 6.75 16.44 11.41
C GLY A 163 6.34 15.00 11.05
N LEU A 164 5.71 14.81 9.89
CA LEU A 164 5.25 13.49 9.48
C LEU A 164 6.36 12.64 8.86
N PRO A 165 6.33 11.31 9.02
CA PRO A 165 7.14 10.40 8.21
C PRO A 165 6.90 10.62 6.71
N GLY A 166 7.94 10.45 5.89
CA GLY A 166 7.92 10.81 4.47
C GLY A 166 6.90 10.06 3.58
N ASN A 167 6.32 8.98 4.08
CA ASN A 167 5.24 8.26 3.41
C ASN A 167 3.82 8.72 3.80
N LEU A 168 3.67 9.58 4.81
CA LEU A 168 2.39 10.17 5.17
C LEU A 168 2.24 11.52 4.48
N VAL A 169 1.25 11.63 3.60
CA VAL A 169 0.98 12.85 2.83
C VAL A 169 -0.24 13.55 3.41
N PRO A 170 -0.08 14.70 4.07
CA PRO A 170 -1.22 15.42 4.64
C PRO A 170 -2.08 16.01 3.53
N VAL A 171 -3.37 15.76 3.61
CA VAL A 171 -4.39 16.26 2.70
C VAL A 171 -5.44 17.01 3.51
N ALA A 172 -5.64 18.29 3.22
CA ALA A 172 -6.71 19.05 3.81
C ALA A 172 -8.05 18.57 3.22
N SER A 173 -8.92 18.04 4.05
CA SER A 173 -10.29 17.73 3.69
C SER A 173 -11.22 18.81 4.21
N GLY A 174 -12.19 19.24 3.40
CA GLY A 174 -13.15 20.25 3.85
C GLY A 174 -14.00 19.77 5.04
N SER A 175 -14.68 20.70 5.71
CA SER A 175 -15.49 20.46 6.91
C SER A 175 -16.59 19.40 6.79
N GLN A 176 -16.89 18.95 5.59
CA GLN A 176 -17.88 17.89 5.31
C GLN A 176 -17.30 16.47 5.34
N ALA A 177 -15.98 16.32 5.44
CA ALA A 177 -15.32 15.01 5.52
C ALA A 177 -15.43 14.34 6.91
N ARG A 178 -16.37 14.79 7.74
CA ARG A 178 -16.66 14.09 8.99
C ARG A 178 -17.13 12.68 8.69
N VAL A 179 -16.48 11.70 9.29
CA VAL A 179 -16.95 10.32 9.32
C VAL A 179 -18.38 10.35 9.87
N LYS A 180 -19.36 10.35 8.98
CA LYS A 180 -20.75 10.21 9.42
C LYS A 180 -20.87 8.82 10.01
N ARG A 181 -20.98 8.72 11.32
CA ARG A 181 -21.45 7.50 11.99
C ARG A 181 -22.86 7.22 11.48
N LYS A 182 -22.98 6.54 10.35
CA LYS A 182 -24.25 5.94 9.95
C LYS A 182 -24.48 4.77 10.88
N ASN A 183 -25.43 4.94 11.79
CA ASN A 183 -25.92 3.83 12.58
C ASN A 183 -26.31 2.68 11.66
N GLY A 184 -25.62 1.54 11.76
CA GLY A 184 -26.13 0.23 11.44
C GLY A 184 -26.22 -0.20 9.97
N GLY A 185 -25.57 0.46 9.02
CA GLY A 185 -25.39 -0.12 7.67
C GLY A 185 -24.17 -1.03 7.64
N GLU A 186 -24.35 -2.33 7.58
CA GLU A 186 -23.25 -3.26 7.25
C GLU A 186 -22.69 -2.88 5.89
N ARG A 187 -21.49 -2.28 5.88
CA ARG A 187 -20.73 -2.13 4.64
C ARG A 187 -20.10 -3.47 4.33
N ASN A 188 -20.41 -4.01 3.18
CA ASN A 188 -19.80 -5.24 2.71
C ASN A 188 -18.42 -4.94 2.16
N PHE A 189 -17.42 -4.85 3.05
CA PHE A 189 -16.04 -4.69 2.64
C PHE A 189 -15.50 -5.97 2.02
N GLN A 190 -14.72 -5.81 0.98
CA GLN A 190 -14.04 -6.91 0.29
C GLN A 190 -12.62 -6.49 -0.11
N PRO A 191 -11.74 -7.43 -0.47
CA PRO A 191 -10.41 -7.10 -0.97
C PRO A 191 -10.49 -6.07 -2.10
N GLY A 192 -9.68 -5.00 -2.01
CA GLY A 192 -9.73 -3.86 -2.93
C GLY A 192 -10.61 -2.69 -2.47
N SER A 193 -11.47 -2.85 -1.45
CA SER A 193 -12.22 -1.73 -0.88
C SER A 193 -11.28 -0.74 -0.17
N SER A 194 -11.56 0.56 -0.32
CA SER A 194 -10.87 1.61 0.43
C SER A 194 -11.35 1.64 1.90
N PHE A 195 -10.42 1.89 2.81
CA PHE A 195 -10.72 2.09 4.23
C PHE A 195 -9.89 3.22 4.82
N SER A 196 -10.34 3.71 5.97
CA SER A 196 -9.61 4.70 6.76
C SER A 196 -9.33 4.19 8.17
N VAL A 197 -8.15 4.54 8.69
CA VAL A 197 -7.77 4.38 10.09
C VAL A 197 -7.87 5.73 10.76
N LEU A 198 -8.72 5.84 11.77
CA LEU A 198 -8.99 7.08 12.49
C LEU A 198 -7.96 7.23 13.61
N LEU A 199 -7.05 8.18 13.44
CA LEU A 199 -5.96 8.46 14.39
C LEU A 199 -6.37 9.47 15.46
N ALA A 200 -7.27 10.40 15.12
CA ALA A 200 -7.87 11.35 16.04
C ALA A 200 -9.33 11.62 15.66
N ASP A 201 -10.18 11.79 16.67
CA ASP A 201 -11.61 12.10 16.52
C ASP A 201 -12.02 13.16 17.56
N GLY A 202 -12.83 14.12 17.13
CA GLY A 202 -13.29 15.23 17.95
C GLY A 202 -13.59 16.46 17.11
N ASP A 203 -13.16 17.63 17.57
CA ASP A 203 -13.29 18.89 16.83
C ASP A 203 -12.50 18.83 15.50
N TYR A 204 -11.39 18.10 15.51
CA TYR A 204 -10.59 17.77 14.35
C TYR A 204 -10.54 16.26 14.17
N GLN A 205 -10.65 15.82 12.92
CA GLN A 205 -10.44 14.41 12.57
C GLN A 205 -9.15 14.24 11.78
N VAL A 206 -8.43 13.18 12.12
CA VAL A 206 -7.22 12.76 11.41
C VAL A 206 -7.39 11.30 11.04
N ALA A 207 -7.41 11.00 9.75
CA ALA A 207 -7.60 9.65 9.26
C ALA A 207 -6.61 9.30 8.15
N ALA A 208 -5.99 8.14 8.25
CA ALA A 208 -5.12 7.60 7.20
C ALA A 208 -5.90 6.71 6.25
N LEU A 209 -5.62 6.83 4.96
CA LEU A 209 -6.31 6.10 3.90
C LEU A 209 -5.47 4.91 3.41
N GLY A 210 -6.11 3.75 3.24
CA GLY A 210 -5.52 2.53 2.68
C GLY A 210 -6.54 1.66 1.97
N THR A 211 -6.08 0.50 1.51
CA THR A 211 -6.89 -0.49 0.80
C THR A 211 -6.88 -1.83 1.54
N PHE A 212 -8.04 -2.49 1.65
CA PHE A 212 -8.14 -3.84 2.20
C PHE A 212 -7.48 -4.85 1.26
N THR A 213 -6.53 -5.59 1.79
CA THR A 213 -5.86 -6.68 1.07
C THR A 213 -6.64 -8.00 1.16
N TRP A 214 -7.01 -8.36 2.38
CA TRP A 214 -7.74 -9.59 2.69
C TRP A 214 -8.62 -9.40 3.91
N ILE A 215 -9.79 -10.02 3.90
CA ILE A 215 -10.74 -9.97 5.01
C ILE A 215 -11.17 -11.40 5.34
N GLU A 216 -11.01 -11.78 6.60
CA GLU A 216 -11.43 -13.09 7.10
C GLU A 216 -12.19 -12.92 8.42
N LYS A 217 -13.49 -13.18 8.40
CA LYS A 217 -14.38 -13.04 9.56
C LYS A 217 -14.29 -11.61 10.17
N ARG A 218 -13.61 -11.48 11.29
CA ARG A 218 -13.42 -10.20 12.02
C ARG A 218 -12.00 -9.65 11.94
N ARG A 219 -11.14 -10.26 11.15
CA ARG A 219 -9.75 -9.82 10.94
C ARG A 219 -9.58 -9.38 9.48
N PHE A 220 -8.68 -8.45 9.28
CA PHE A 220 -8.30 -8.02 7.94
C PHE A 220 -6.81 -7.72 7.88
N LEU A 221 -6.29 -7.73 6.66
CA LEU A 221 -5.00 -7.18 6.29
C LEU A 221 -5.25 -5.95 5.42
N GLY A 222 -4.51 -4.90 5.66
CA GLY A 222 -4.53 -3.67 4.89
C GLY A 222 -3.16 -3.01 4.96
N PHE A 223 -2.89 -2.12 4.06
CA PHE A 223 -1.59 -1.58 3.74
C PHE A 223 -0.58 -2.65 3.31
N GLY A 224 0.19 -2.38 2.30
CA GLY A 224 1.25 -3.27 1.81
C GLY A 224 2.62 -2.98 2.43
N HIS A 225 2.70 -2.03 3.33
CA HIS A 225 3.89 -1.64 4.08
C HIS A 225 3.52 -1.35 5.54
N PRO A 226 4.49 -1.32 6.46
CA PRO A 226 4.22 -0.93 7.84
C PRO A 226 3.59 0.45 7.92
N PHE A 227 2.51 0.55 8.66
CA PHE A 227 1.80 1.82 8.82
C PHE A 227 2.48 2.63 9.92
N LEU A 228 2.48 2.84 10.95
CA LEU A 228 3.16 3.75 11.88
C LEU A 228 4.31 3.12 12.69
N ASN A 229 4.63 1.86 12.49
CA ASN A 229 5.63 1.10 13.26
C ASN A 229 5.46 1.20 14.80
N ARG A 230 4.21 1.23 15.27
CA ARG A 230 3.88 1.37 16.69
C ARG A 230 3.60 0.03 17.40
N GLY A 231 3.78 -1.11 16.69
CA GLY A 231 3.38 -2.41 17.21
C GLY A 231 1.86 -2.53 17.35
N ILE A 232 1.39 -3.17 18.41
CA ILE A 232 -0.04 -3.35 18.67
C ILE A 232 -0.65 -2.04 19.13
N VAL A 233 -1.69 -1.59 18.43
CA VAL A 233 -2.42 -0.34 18.69
C VAL A 233 -3.92 -0.55 18.54
N GLU A 234 -4.71 0.34 19.13
CA GLU A 234 -6.16 0.39 18.96
C GLU A 234 -6.54 1.69 18.28
N TYR A 235 -7.14 1.59 17.09
CA TYR A 235 -7.63 2.72 16.31
C TYR A 235 -9.06 2.45 15.84
N GLY A 236 -9.83 3.50 15.64
CA GLY A 236 -11.07 3.42 14.89
C GLY A 236 -10.79 3.09 13.42
N ALA A 237 -11.67 2.32 12.79
CA ALA A 237 -11.59 2.05 11.36
C ALA A 237 -12.96 2.22 10.69
N GLY A 238 -12.96 2.64 9.43
CA GLY A 238 -14.17 2.84 8.66
C GLY A 238 -13.91 2.75 7.17
N GLY A 239 -14.98 2.70 6.37
CA GLY A 239 -14.86 2.82 4.92
C GLY A 239 -14.49 4.23 4.51
N ALA A 240 -13.83 4.35 3.37
CA ALA A 240 -13.50 5.62 2.76
C ALA A 240 -14.20 5.81 1.42
N TYR A 241 -14.51 7.04 1.09
CA TYR A 241 -15.03 7.45 -0.22
C TYR A 241 -13.93 8.23 -0.95
N ILE A 242 -13.53 7.76 -2.11
CA ILE A 242 -12.44 8.35 -2.90
C ILE A 242 -13.04 9.41 -3.83
N HIS A 243 -12.68 10.67 -3.64
CA HIS A 243 -13.11 11.75 -4.53
C HIS A 243 -12.28 11.80 -5.80
N ASP A 244 -10.97 11.68 -5.64
CA ASP A 244 -10.00 11.67 -6.74
C ASP A 244 -8.69 11.03 -6.28
N VAL A 245 -7.83 10.67 -7.24
CA VAL A 245 -6.48 10.11 -7.00
C VAL A 245 -5.47 11.22 -7.26
N ILE A 246 -4.50 11.35 -6.36
CA ILE A 246 -3.45 12.37 -6.39
C ILE A 246 -2.15 11.76 -6.92
#